data_d75a4cfbf16bdd48416460c00de7656b
#
_entry.id   d75a4cfbf16bdd48416460c00de7656b
#
_cell.length_a   1.000
_cell.length_b   1.000
_cell.length_c   1.000
_cell.angle_alpha   90.00
_cell.angle_beta   90.00
_cell.angle_gamma   90.00
#
_symmetry.space_group_name_H-M   'P 1'
#
loop_
_entity.id
_entity.type
_entity.pdbx_description
1 polymer ?
#
loop_
_entity_poly.entity_id
_entity_poly.type
_entity_poly.pdbx_seq_one_letter_code
_entity_poly.pdbx_strand_id
1 'polypeptide(L)'
;MSEEVEILGLTKNFGELVAVDHIEGSVPEGSIFGLLGPNGAGKSTTIRLLCTLLRPTDGTARVSGFDIIENPVKVREITGVLPEEGNHTLYPSLTVYANLEYFARLYGVPEEEIPGRIQDLLTFMELWERKDDKAGTLSTGNRQRVALCRAMLHRPRVLLLDEPTSALDPVAAKRVRELILSLSRKYKQTFFINSHNLAEVQRICDRIAIIDEGKIVLTGMTTELREKLHGQQEYRIRIVGDVGKAESIVKSVDFVESTSTEIDTIVVKIKDPLQNNSRLIRKLVDSGVNVVEFSEEEASLEDLYLQTIKRGAK
;
A
#
# COMPACT_ATOMS: atom_id res chain seq x y z
N MET A 1 -10.31 -11.20 -16.94
CA MET A 1 -9.38 -11.72 -15.92
C MET A 1 -10.27 -12.24 -14.81
N SER A 2 -9.92 -13.37 -14.20
CA SER A 2 -10.64 -13.90 -13.05
C SER A 2 -10.39 -13.00 -11.84
N GLU A 3 -11.43 -12.75 -11.04
CA GLU A 3 -11.29 -12.04 -9.77
C GLU A 3 -10.85 -13.05 -8.71
N GLU A 4 -9.72 -12.76 -8.05
CA GLU A 4 -9.17 -13.65 -7.02
C GLU A 4 -9.71 -13.34 -5.64
N VAL A 5 -10.07 -12.06 -5.38
CA VAL A 5 -10.82 -11.64 -4.20
C VAL A 5 -12.01 -10.81 -4.64
N GLU A 6 -13.20 -11.15 -4.16
CA GLU A 6 -14.44 -10.39 -4.37
C GLU A 6 -15.02 -10.01 -3.01
N ILE A 7 -15.30 -8.75 -2.80
CA ILE A 7 -15.89 -8.21 -1.56
C ILE A 7 -17.30 -7.73 -1.90
N LEU A 8 -18.31 -8.25 -1.21
CA LEU A 8 -19.73 -8.14 -1.58
C LEU A 8 -20.53 -7.58 -0.39
N GLY A 9 -20.58 -6.25 -0.27
CA GLY A 9 -21.30 -5.55 0.80
C GLY A 9 -20.80 -5.89 2.20
N LEU A 10 -19.50 -6.16 2.33
CA LEU A 10 -18.89 -6.68 3.56
C LEU A 10 -19.02 -5.70 4.71
N THR A 11 -19.63 -6.13 5.81
CA THR A 11 -19.91 -5.30 6.98
C THR A 11 -19.46 -5.98 8.27
N LYS A 12 -18.89 -5.19 9.20
CA LYS A 12 -18.51 -5.66 10.53
C LYS A 12 -18.82 -4.64 11.60
N ASN A 13 -19.69 -5.04 12.53
CA ASN A 13 -20.02 -4.27 13.71
C ASN A 13 -19.44 -4.91 14.96
N PHE A 14 -18.95 -4.09 15.89
CA PHE A 14 -18.56 -4.46 17.25
C PHE A 14 -19.45 -3.67 18.22
N GLY A 15 -20.58 -4.24 18.61
CA GLY A 15 -21.63 -3.49 19.31
C GLY A 15 -22.14 -2.33 18.46
N GLU A 16 -22.02 -1.11 18.99
CA GLU A 16 -22.42 0.11 18.27
C GLU A 16 -21.40 0.61 17.26
N LEU A 17 -20.13 0.14 17.35
CA LEU A 17 -19.06 0.55 16.44
C LEU A 17 -19.17 -0.21 15.12
N VAL A 18 -19.38 0.51 14.03
CA VAL A 18 -19.31 -0.02 12.67
C VAL A 18 -17.86 0.10 12.19
N ALA A 19 -17.12 -1.00 12.24
CA ALA A 19 -15.69 -1.02 11.86
C ALA A 19 -15.47 -1.18 10.35
N VAL A 20 -16.41 -1.83 9.64
CA VAL A 20 -16.46 -1.96 8.18
C VAL A 20 -17.91 -1.83 7.78
N ASP A 21 -18.23 -0.96 6.84
CA ASP A 21 -19.59 -0.57 6.46
C ASP A 21 -19.83 -0.76 4.97
N HIS A 22 -20.48 -1.88 4.60
CA HIS A 22 -20.92 -2.22 3.23
C HIS A 22 -19.84 -2.02 2.16
N ILE A 23 -18.59 -2.41 2.45
CA ILE A 23 -17.53 -2.25 1.46
C ILE A 23 -17.69 -3.24 0.30
N GLU A 24 -17.40 -2.76 -0.91
CA GLU A 24 -17.39 -3.52 -2.15
C GLU A 24 -16.06 -3.36 -2.86
N GLY A 25 -15.63 -4.39 -3.59
CA GLY A 25 -14.40 -4.35 -4.35
C GLY A 25 -14.00 -5.69 -4.92
N SER A 26 -13.04 -5.66 -5.85
CA SER A 26 -12.47 -6.86 -6.43
C SER A 26 -10.97 -6.73 -6.65
N VAL A 27 -10.27 -7.85 -6.57
CA VAL A 27 -8.83 -7.97 -6.78
C VAL A 27 -8.60 -9.01 -7.88
N PRO A 28 -8.09 -8.61 -9.05
CA PRO A 28 -7.77 -9.53 -10.13
C PRO A 28 -6.66 -10.51 -9.75
N GLU A 29 -6.70 -11.71 -10.31
CA GLU A 29 -5.65 -12.71 -10.16
C GLU A 29 -4.27 -12.17 -10.57
N GLY A 30 -3.26 -12.43 -9.75
CA GLY A 30 -1.88 -12.02 -9.98
C GLY A 30 -1.61 -10.54 -9.80
N SER A 31 -2.58 -9.77 -9.29
CA SER A 31 -2.41 -8.33 -9.02
C SER A 31 -2.05 -8.04 -7.58
N ILE A 32 -1.54 -6.83 -7.35
CA ILE A 32 -1.25 -6.28 -6.03
C ILE A 32 -2.29 -5.20 -5.75
N PHE A 33 -3.15 -5.44 -4.77
CA PHE A 33 -4.17 -4.50 -4.32
C PHE A 33 -3.76 -3.86 -2.99
N GLY A 34 -3.86 -2.54 -2.90
CA GLY A 34 -3.57 -1.77 -1.70
C GLY A 34 -4.84 -1.21 -1.06
N LEU A 35 -5.09 -1.51 0.21
CA LEU A 35 -6.11 -0.84 1.03
C LEU A 35 -5.43 0.20 1.91
N LEU A 36 -5.64 1.47 1.59
CA LEU A 36 -5.03 2.61 2.25
C LEU A 36 -6.03 3.33 3.16
N GLY A 37 -5.58 3.81 4.31
CA GLY A 37 -6.43 4.60 5.21
C GLY A 37 -5.75 4.89 6.54
N PRO A 38 -6.30 5.80 7.37
CA PRO A 38 -5.79 6.11 8.68
C PRO A 38 -5.91 4.90 9.64
N ASN A 39 -5.27 5.01 10.80
CA ASN A 39 -5.44 4.03 11.86
C ASN A 39 -6.90 4.05 12.35
N GLY A 40 -7.48 2.86 12.55
CA GLY A 40 -8.89 2.73 12.94
C GLY A 40 -9.90 2.76 11.78
N ALA A 41 -9.49 3.00 10.54
CA ALA A 41 -10.41 3.07 9.40
C ALA A 41 -11.05 1.73 8.95
N GLY A 42 -10.65 0.60 9.56
CA GLY A 42 -11.22 -0.72 9.22
C GLY A 42 -10.27 -1.65 8.44
N LYS A 43 -9.05 -1.22 8.11
CA LYS A 43 -8.08 -2.00 7.31
C LYS A 43 -7.80 -3.40 7.86
N SER A 44 -7.29 -3.48 9.10
CA SER A 44 -6.95 -4.76 9.74
C SER A 44 -8.19 -5.61 9.98
N THR A 45 -9.35 -4.98 10.23
CA THR A 45 -10.64 -5.69 10.32
C THR A 45 -11.00 -6.35 9.00
N THR A 46 -10.80 -5.65 7.88
CA THR A 46 -11.04 -6.21 6.53
C THR A 46 -10.14 -7.44 6.27
N ILE A 47 -8.84 -7.38 6.56
CA ILE A 47 -7.96 -8.56 6.45
C ILE A 47 -8.46 -9.71 7.33
N ARG A 48 -8.83 -9.44 8.59
CA ARG A 48 -9.33 -10.48 9.50
C ARG A 48 -10.64 -11.13 9.03
N LEU A 49 -11.48 -10.39 8.32
CA LEU A 49 -12.68 -10.93 7.66
C LEU A 49 -12.30 -11.81 6.47
N LEU A 50 -11.44 -11.32 5.58
CA LEU A 50 -11.00 -12.06 4.38
C LEU A 50 -10.28 -13.36 4.72
N CYS A 51 -9.46 -13.39 5.80
CA CYS A 51 -8.80 -14.62 6.25
C CYS A 51 -9.63 -15.46 7.23
N THR A 52 -10.92 -15.14 7.39
CA THR A 52 -11.89 -15.88 8.21
C THR A 52 -11.57 -15.92 9.72
N LEU A 53 -10.74 -15.02 10.21
CA LEU A 53 -10.50 -14.82 11.65
C LEU A 53 -11.66 -14.10 12.33
N LEU A 54 -12.42 -13.32 11.58
CA LEU A 54 -13.66 -12.69 12.01
C LEU A 54 -14.79 -13.10 11.06
N ARG A 55 -15.99 -13.27 11.63
CA ARG A 55 -17.19 -13.45 10.84
C ARG A 55 -17.82 -12.09 10.55
N PRO A 56 -18.25 -11.79 9.31
CA PRO A 56 -18.96 -10.56 9.00
C PRO A 56 -20.31 -10.50 9.75
N THR A 57 -20.78 -9.29 9.98
CA THR A 57 -22.13 -9.03 10.53
C THR A 57 -23.15 -9.08 9.40
N ASP A 58 -22.78 -8.58 8.21
CA ASP A 58 -23.59 -8.62 6.98
C ASP A 58 -22.68 -8.68 5.76
N GLY A 59 -23.21 -9.07 4.61
CA GLY A 59 -22.46 -9.26 3.39
C GLY A 59 -21.50 -10.44 3.48
N THR A 60 -20.67 -10.60 2.45
CA THR A 60 -19.64 -11.67 2.39
C THR A 60 -18.46 -11.24 1.51
N ALA A 61 -17.48 -12.15 1.38
CA ALA A 61 -16.42 -12.07 0.39
C ALA A 61 -16.09 -13.45 -0.15
N ARG A 62 -15.48 -13.50 -1.33
CA ARG A 62 -14.94 -14.72 -1.92
C ARG A 62 -13.45 -14.58 -2.14
N VAL A 63 -12.70 -15.63 -1.86
CA VAL A 63 -11.27 -15.73 -2.11
C VAL A 63 -11.02 -16.94 -2.99
N SER A 64 -10.47 -16.74 -4.18
CA SER A 64 -10.34 -17.80 -5.21
C SER A 64 -11.66 -18.55 -5.47
N GLY A 65 -12.80 -17.82 -5.44
CA GLY A 65 -14.14 -18.38 -5.62
C GLY A 65 -14.75 -19.04 -4.38
N PHE A 66 -14.01 -19.20 -3.26
CA PHE A 66 -14.53 -19.74 -2.01
C PHE A 66 -15.07 -18.66 -1.11
N ASP A 67 -16.32 -18.82 -0.66
CA ASP A 67 -16.98 -17.88 0.25
C ASP A 67 -16.39 -17.97 1.66
N ILE A 68 -16.09 -16.82 2.28
CA ILE A 68 -15.45 -16.73 3.61
C ILE A 68 -16.34 -17.27 4.74
N ILE A 69 -17.67 -17.33 4.55
CA ILE A 69 -18.64 -17.83 5.54
C ILE A 69 -18.90 -19.30 5.34
N GLU A 70 -19.12 -19.73 4.09
CA GLU A 70 -19.48 -21.12 3.76
C GLU A 70 -18.28 -22.06 3.68
N ASN A 71 -17.12 -21.56 3.24
CA ASN A 71 -15.92 -22.34 2.99
C ASN A 71 -14.67 -21.88 3.78
N PRO A 72 -14.77 -21.54 5.08
CA PRO A 72 -13.69 -20.88 5.83
C PRO A 72 -12.39 -21.72 5.90
N VAL A 73 -12.50 -23.05 5.90
CA VAL A 73 -11.33 -23.93 5.91
C VAL A 73 -10.57 -23.82 4.58
N LYS A 74 -11.29 -23.87 3.46
CA LYS A 74 -10.68 -23.72 2.12
C LYS A 74 -10.04 -22.36 1.94
N VAL A 75 -10.68 -21.30 2.40
CA VAL A 75 -10.08 -19.95 2.38
C VAL A 75 -8.76 -19.92 3.14
N ARG A 76 -8.68 -20.51 4.33
CA ARG A 76 -7.42 -20.57 5.10
C ARG A 76 -6.33 -21.41 4.44
N GLU A 77 -6.69 -22.49 3.72
CA GLU A 77 -5.72 -23.32 2.99
C GLU A 77 -5.04 -22.58 1.83
N ILE A 78 -5.75 -21.64 1.21
CA ILE A 78 -5.27 -20.93 0.02
C ILE A 78 -4.79 -19.51 0.31
N THR A 79 -4.89 -19.06 1.57
CA THR A 79 -4.44 -17.73 1.98
C THR A 79 -3.24 -17.79 2.92
N GLY A 80 -2.26 -16.92 2.67
CA GLY A 80 -1.18 -16.64 3.60
C GLY A 80 -1.42 -15.31 4.30
N VAL A 81 -1.21 -15.24 5.61
CA VAL A 81 -1.53 -14.04 6.38
C VAL A 81 -0.33 -13.54 7.15
N LEU A 82 0.01 -12.28 6.95
CA LEU A 82 0.92 -11.52 7.80
C LEU A 82 0.10 -10.47 8.55
N PRO A 83 -0.20 -10.64 9.84
CA PRO A 83 -0.88 -9.62 10.63
C PRO A 83 0.07 -8.45 10.96
N GLU A 84 -0.48 -7.30 11.33
CA GLU A 84 0.28 -6.09 11.72
C GLU A 84 1.36 -6.38 12.77
N GLU A 85 1.05 -7.21 13.76
CA GLU A 85 2.00 -7.70 14.76
C GLU A 85 2.66 -9.03 14.34
N GLY A 86 3.02 -9.16 13.07
CA GLY A 86 3.56 -10.41 12.50
C GLY A 86 4.76 -10.97 13.25
N ASN A 87 5.57 -10.11 13.85
CA ASN A 87 6.71 -10.48 14.70
C ASN A 87 6.30 -11.24 15.99
N HIS A 88 5.07 -11.11 16.47
CA HIS A 88 4.53 -11.84 17.64
C HIS A 88 3.96 -13.22 17.27
N THR A 89 3.93 -13.57 15.99
CA THR A 89 3.35 -14.84 15.52
C THR A 89 4.36 -16.00 15.49
N LEU A 90 5.59 -15.76 15.93
CA LEU A 90 6.65 -16.75 16.03
C LEU A 90 6.82 -17.19 17.48
N TYR A 91 7.24 -18.43 17.70
CA TYR A 91 7.62 -18.93 19.01
C TYR A 91 9.04 -18.46 19.38
N PRO A 92 9.21 -17.56 20.36
CA PRO A 92 10.49 -16.92 20.63
C PRO A 92 11.60 -17.89 21.08
N SER A 93 11.22 -19.01 21.70
CA SER A 93 12.14 -20.04 22.21
C SER A 93 12.65 -20.98 21.14
N LEU A 94 11.95 -21.09 20.01
CA LEU A 94 12.35 -21.95 18.89
C LEU A 94 13.32 -21.20 17.96
N THR A 95 14.14 -21.95 17.25
CA THR A 95 14.97 -21.39 16.17
C THR A 95 14.10 -20.90 15.01
N VAL A 96 14.66 -20.09 14.14
CA VAL A 96 13.99 -19.64 12.91
C VAL A 96 13.55 -20.85 12.09
N TYR A 97 14.46 -21.81 11.89
CA TYR A 97 14.16 -23.04 11.14
C TYR A 97 13.04 -23.85 11.80
N ALA A 98 13.13 -24.10 13.11
CA ALA A 98 12.12 -24.87 13.84
C ALA A 98 10.74 -24.20 13.83
N ASN A 99 10.68 -22.86 13.87
CA ASN A 99 9.42 -22.13 13.70
C ASN A 99 8.81 -22.42 12.33
N LEU A 100 9.59 -22.27 11.26
CA LEU A 100 9.09 -22.46 9.89
C LEU A 100 8.72 -23.93 9.64
N GLU A 101 9.50 -24.89 10.13
CA GLU A 101 9.20 -26.30 10.05
C GLU A 101 7.89 -26.66 10.75
N TYR A 102 7.67 -26.14 11.97
CA TYR A 102 6.43 -26.33 12.70
C TYR A 102 5.22 -25.83 11.91
N PHE A 103 5.30 -24.60 11.38
CA PHE A 103 4.19 -24.05 10.61
C PHE A 103 4.02 -24.72 9.25
N ALA A 104 5.10 -25.19 8.60
CA ALA A 104 5.00 -25.95 7.36
C ALA A 104 4.18 -27.23 7.54
N ARG A 105 4.47 -27.98 8.63
CA ARG A 105 3.68 -29.16 8.99
C ARG A 105 2.23 -28.81 9.32
N LEU A 106 2.00 -27.73 10.07
CA LEU A 106 0.66 -27.25 10.43
C LEU A 106 -0.16 -26.88 9.19
N TYR A 107 0.48 -26.33 8.15
CA TYR A 107 -0.16 -26.00 6.88
C TYR A 107 -0.25 -27.18 5.89
N GLY A 108 0.17 -28.38 6.30
CA GLY A 108 0.09 -29.57 5.47
C GLY A 108 1.09 -29.61 4.31
N VAL A 109 2.22 -28.93 4.44
CA VAL A 109 3.30 -29.01 3.44
C VAL A 109 3.88 -30.43 3.49
N PRO A 110 4.07 -31.13 2.33
CA PRO A 110 4.69 -32.44 2.29
C PRO A 110 6.07 -32.45 2.96
N GLU A 111 6.34 -33.46 3.80
CA GLU A 111 7.58 -33.54 4.61
C GLU A 111 8.85 -33.40 3.76
N GLU A 112 8.85 -34.02 2.57
CA GLU A 112 9.97 -34.00 1.63
C GLU A 112 10.22 -32.59 1.03
N GLU A 113 9.21 -31.73 0.99
CA GLU A 113 9.35 -30.37 0.45
C GLU A 113 9.74 -29.34 1.52
N ILE A 114 9.51 -29.64 2.80
CA ILE A 114 9.70 -28.66 3.89
C ILE A 114 11.13 -28.07 3.91
N PRO A 115 12.21 -28.89 3.88
CA PRO A 115 13.55 -28.35 3.96
C PRO A 115 13.89 -27.41 2.80
N GLY A 116 13.51 -27.80 1.57
CA GLY A 116 13.75 -26.99 0.38
C GLY A 116 12.99 -25.68 0.42
N ARG A 117 11.69 -25.69 0.79
CA ARG A 117 10.89 -24.46 0.90
C ARG A 117 11.42 -23.48 1.94
N ILE A 118 11.85 -24.00 3.11
CA ILE A 118 12.44 -23.15 4.17
C ILE A 118 13.75 -22.54 3.67
N GLN A 119 14.61 -23.35 3.04
CA GLN A 119 15.88 -22.88 2.51
C GLN A 119 15.67 -21.76 1.47
N ASP A 120 14.78 -21.97 0.50
CA ASP A 120 14.48 -21.00 -0.55
C ASP A 120 14.00 -19.67 0.05
N LEU A 121 13.02 -19.73 0.96
CA LEU A 121 12.44 -18.54 1.59
C LEU A 121 13.46 -17.79 2.47
N LEU A 122 14.21 -18.50 3.30
CA LEU A 122 15.23 -17.89 4.15
C LEU A 122 16.40 -17.31 3.35
N THR A 123 16.83 -18.00 2.29
CA THR A 123 17.88 -17.52 1.38
C THR A 123 17.40 -16.25 0.67
N PHE A 124 16.19 -16.26 0.15
CA PHE A 124 15.60 -15.08 -0.49
C PHE A 124 15.52 -13.88 0.45
N MET A 125 15.15 -14.13 1.72
CA MET A 125 15.06 -13.08 2.75
C MET A 125 16.42 -12.75 3.39
N GLU A 126 17.53 -13.35 2.94
CA GLU A 126 18.89 -13.21 3.51
C GLU A 126 18.92 -13.53 5.02
N LEU A 127 18.20 -14.58 5.40
CA LEU A 127 18.13 -15.06 6.78
C LEU A 127 18.64 -16.49 6.94
N TRP A 128 19.15 -17.11 5.86
CA TRP A 128 19.61 -18.50 5.90
C TRP A 128 20.70 -18.73 6.95
N GLU A 129 21.68 -17.82 7.06
CA GLU A 129 22.77 -17.90 8.05
C GLU A 129 22.29 -17.73 9.49
N ARG A 130 21.05 -17.29 9.67
CA ARG A 130 20.39 -17.11 10.96
C ARG A 130 19.34 -18.18 11.28
N LYS A 131 19.27 -19.25 10.47
CA LYS A 131 18.27 -20.30 10.62
C LYS A 131 18.28 -20.97 12.00
N ASP A 132 19.45 -21.03 12.63
CA ASP A 132 19.66 -21.66 13.95
C ASP A 132 19.54 -20.66 15.11
N ASP A 133 19.39 -19.35 14.84
CA ASP A 133 19.16 -18.35 15.86
C ASP A 133 17.74 -18.51 16.43
N LYS A 134 17.58 -18.28 17.75
CA LYS A 134 16.25 -18.23 18.36
C LYS A 134 15.46 -17.03 17.83
N ALA A 135 14.19 -17.23 17.47
CA ALA A 135 13.35 -16.15 16.93
C ALA A 135 13.25 -14.95 17.89
N GLY A 136 13.27 -15.19 19.21
CA GLY A 136 13.24 -14.14 20.24
C GLY A 136 14.49 -13.25 20.29
N THR A 137 15.63 -13.70 19.74
CA THR A 137 16.89 -12.92 19.71
C THR A 137 17.04 -12.05 18.48
N LEU A 138 16.15 -12.24 17.49
CA LEU A 138 16.17 -11.45 16.25
C LEU A 138 15.69 -10.01 16.48
N SER A 139 16.20 -9.08 15.65
CA SER A 139 15.59 -7.74 15.54
C SER A 139 14.14 -7.82 15.08
N THR A 140 13.35 -6.78 15.38
CA THR A 140 11.94 -6.71 14.94
C THR A 140 11.81 -6.90 13.43
N GLY A 141 12.66 -6.25 12.64
CA GLY A 141 12.65 -6.40 11.18
C GLY A 141 12.99 -7.82 10.71
N ASN A 142 13.94 -8.51 11.37
CA ASN A 142 14.23 -9.91 11.04
C ASN A 142 13.06 -10.84 11.40
N ARG A 143 12.43 -10.62 12.57
CA ARG A 143 11.21 -11.38 12.94
C ARG A 143 10.10 -11.16 11.92
N GLN A 144 9.88 -9.93 11.47
CA GLN A 144 8.88 -9.63 10.43
C GLN A 144 9.17 -10.37 9.12
N ARG A 145 10.43 -10.42 8.69
CA ARG A 145 10.83 -11.19 7.50
C ARG A 145 10.61 -12.71 7.67
N VAL A 146 10.89 -13.27 8.85
CA VAL A 146 10.58 -14.68 9.15
C VAL A 146 9.07 -14.92 9.17
N ALA A 147 8.27 -13.99 9.72
CA ALA A 147 6.81 -14.08 9.71
C ALA A 147 6.24 -14.04 8.28
N LEU A 148 6.86 -13.27 7.39
CA LEU A 148 6.51 -13.28 5.96
C LEU A 148 6.87 -14.62 5.30
N CYS A 149 8.06 -15.19 5.60
CA CYS A 149 8.40 -16.57 5.16
C CYS A 149 7.33 -17.57 5.61
N ARG A 150 6.90 -17.49 6.88
CA ARG A 150 5.83 -18.34 7.42
C ARG A 150 4.54 -18.23 6.61
N ALA A 151 4.10 -17.02 6.28
CA ALA A 151 2.88 -16.80 5.51
C ALA A 151 2.94 -17.42 4.09
N MET A 152 4.14 -17.69 3.58
CA MET A 152 4.39 -18.19 2.22
C MET A 152 4.69 -19.69 2.14
N LEU A 153 4.88 -20.38 3.27
CA LEU A 153 5.33 -21.78 3.33
C LEU A 153 4.48 -22.75 2.50
N HIS A 154 3.16 -22.60 2.51
CA HIS A 154 2.21 -23.48 1.83
C HIS A 154 1.87 -23.02 0.40
N ARG A 155 2.62 -22.05 -0.15
CA ARG A 155 2.40 -21.47 -1.49
C ARG A 155 0.96 -21.01 -1.70
N PRO A 156 0.45 -20.09 -0.84
CA PRO A 156 -0.93 -19.62 -0.93
C PRO A 156 -1.20 -18.95 -2.28
N ARG A 157 -2.44 -18.93 -2.74
CA ARG A 157 -2.85 -18.15 -3.91
C ARG A 157 -2.93 -16.67 -3.62
N VAL A 158 -3.41 -16.33 -2.42
CA VAL A 158 -3.58 -14.95 -1.97
C VAL A 158 -2.75 -14.70 -0.70
N LEU A 159 -1.98 -13.63 -0.70
CA LEU A 159 -1.28 -13.12 0.48
C LEU A 159 -1.99 -11.88 1.01
N LEU A 160 -2.45 -11.96 2.26
CA LEU A 160 -3.10 -10.88 3.01
C LEU A 160 -2.07 -10.29 3.97
N LEU A 161 -1.56 -9.11 3.67
CA LEU A 161 -0.45 -8.48 4.39
C LEU A 161 -0.92 -7.21 5.09
N ASP A 162 -0.83 -7.19 6.42
CA ASP A 162 -1.16 -6.02 7.23
C ASP A 162 0.14 -5.30 7.62
N GLU A 163 0.36 -4.10 7.06
CA GLU A 163 1.54 -3.27 7.28
C GLU A 163 2.88 -4.01 7.10
N PRO A 164 3.15 -4.66 5.94
CA PRO A 164 4.25 -5.60 5.80
C PRO A 164 5.65 -5.01 5.98
N THR A 165 5.80 -3.69 5.91
CA THR A 165 7.08 -2.98 5.93
C THR A 165 7.21 -1.97 7.06
N SER A 166 6.16 -1.74 7.86
CA SER A 166 6.12 -0.70 8.90
C SER A 166 7.22 -0.82 9.97
N ALA A 167 7.63 -2.05 10.29
CA ALA A 167 8.67 -2.33 11.29
C ALA A 167 10.09 -2.50 10.70
N LEU A 168 10.27 -2.21 9.40
CA LEU A 168 11.51 -2.46 8.69
C LEU A 168 12.31 -1.17 8.46
N ASP A 169 13.64 -1.31 8.47
CA ASP A 169 14.51 -0.26 7.94
C ASP A 169 14.32 -0.10 6.41
N PRO A 170 14.73 1.04 5.82
CA PRO A 170 14.48 1.31 4.40
C PRO A 170 15.04 0.26 3.44
N VAL A 171 16.17 -0.40 3.78
CA VAL A 171 16.80 -1.42 2.95
C VAL A 171 15.99 -2.71 3.00
N ALA A 172 15.60 -3.15 4.20
CA ALA A 172 14.76 -4.31 4.39
C ALA A 172 13.35 -4.11 3.76
N ALA A 173 12.75 -2.94 3.93
CA ALA A 173 11.48 -2.58 3.31
C ALA A 173 11.54 -2.63 1.78
N LYS A 174 12.63 -2.13 1.18
CA LYS A 174 12.85 -2.22 -0.28
C LYS A 174 12.87 -3.68 -0.74
N ARG A 175 13.56 -4.58 -0.03
CA ARG A 175 13.63 -6.00 -0.38
C ARG A 175 12.27 -6.69 -0.31
N VAL A 176 11.49 -6.41 0.73
CA VAL A 176 10.12 -6.96 0.84
C VAL A 176 9.26 -6.49 -0.33
N ARG A 177 9.35 -5.22 -0.74
CA ARG A 177 8.64 -4.72 -1.92
C ARG A 177 9.07 -5.43 -3.20
N GLU A 178 10.38 -5.60 -3.42
CA GLU A 178 10.93 -6.32 -4.58
C GLU A 178 10.47 -7.78 -4.61
N LEU A 179 10.37 -8.43 -3.44
CA LEU A 179 9.79 -9.77 -3.31
C LEU A 179 8.34 -9.80 -3.78
N ILE A 180 7.50 -8.92 -3.21
CA ILE A 180 6.07 -8.84 -3.56
C ILE A 180 5.90 -8.65 -5.07
N LEU A 181 6.62 -7.70 -5.67
CA LEU A 181 6.60 -7.45 -7.11
C LEU A 181 7.06 -8.67 -7.92
N SER A 182 8.13 -9.33 -7.50
CA SER A 182 8.66 -10.51 -8.18
C SER A 182 7.67 -11.67 -8.15
N LEU A 183 7.06 -11.93 -7.00
CA LEU A 183 6.08 -13.01 -6.83
C LEU A 183 4.80 -12.76 -7.63
N SER A 184 4.27 -11.56 -7.58
CA SER A 184 3.11 -11.19 -8.37
C SER A 184 3.37 -11.34 -9.87
N ARG A 185 4.47 -10.80 -10.38
CA ARG A 185 4.77 -10.81 -11.82
C ARG A 185 5.16 -12.18 -12.34
N LYS A 186 6.02 -12.91 -11.61
CA LYS A 186 6.61 -14.17 -12.06
C LYS A 186 5.72 -15.38 -11.78
N TYR A 187 5.03 -15.39 -10.64
CA TYR A 187 4.24 -16.53 -10.18
C TYR A 187 2.74 -16.28 -10.17
N LYS A 188 2.30 -15.10 -10.63
CA LYS A 188 0.89 -14.71 -10.64
C LYS A 188 0.24 -14.79 -9.25
N GLN A 189 1.03 -14.54 -8.20
CA GLN A 189 0.53 -14.52 -6.84
C GLN A 189 -0.23 -13.22 -6.59
N THR A 190 -1.40 -13.32 -5.99
CA THR A 190 -2.25 -12.18 -5.67
C THR A 190 -1.93 -11.65 -4.28
N PHE A 191 -1.88 -10.33 -4.15
CA PHE A 191 -1.61 -9.65 -2.88
C PHE A 191 -2.73 -8.69 -2.53
N PHE A 192 -3.16 -8.74 -1.27
CA PHE A 192 -4.00 -7.74 -0.64
C PHE A 192 -3.21 -7.12 0.51
N ILE A 193 -2.85 -5.85 0.39
CA ILE A 193 -1.93 -5.17 1.30
C ILE A 193 -2.65 -4.01 1.98
N ASN A 194 -2.68 -4.01 3.30
CA ASN A 194 -3.02 -2.82 4.07
C ASN A 194 -1.78 -1.98 4.30
N SER A 195 -1.89 -0.68 4.13
CA SER A 195 -0.86 0.27 4.54
C SER A 195 -1.45 1.63 4.87
N HIS A 196 -0.78 2.39 5.73
CA HIS A 196 -1.00 3.81 5.92
C HIS A 196 0.03 4.65 5.14
N ASN A 197 1.03 4.01 4.53
CA ASN A 197 2.10 4.66 3.76
C ASN A 197 1.74 4.70 2.28
N LEU A 198 1.22 5.82 1.85
CA LEU A 198 0.79 6.05 0.48
C LEU A 198 1.91 5.90 -0.55
N ALA A 199 3.11 6.45 -0.25
CA ALA A 199 4.25 6.36 -1.16
C ALA A 199 4.68 4.91 -1.42
N GLU A 200 4.48 4.03 -0.44
CA GLU A 200 4.74 2.61 -0.59
C GLU A 200 3.70 1.93 -1.48
N VAL A 201 2.42 2.16 -1.20
CA VAL A 201 1.30 1.60 -1.97
C VAL A 201 1.39 2.02 -3.44
N GLN A 202 1.72 3.28 -3.71
CA GLN A 202 1.93 3.81 -5.06
C GLN A 202 3.03 3.09 -5.86
N ARG A 203 4.05 2.59 -5.17
CA ARG A 203 5.20 1.95 -5.82
C ARG A 203 4.96 0.50 -6.22
N ILE A 204 4.09 -0.20 -5.51
CA ILE A 204 3.93 -1.64 -5.68
C ILE A 204 2.52 -2.07 -6.08
N CYS A 205 1.47 -1.30 -5.77
CA CYS A 205 0.10 -1.71 -6.03
C CYS A 205 -0.36 -1.34 -7.44
N ASP A 206 -1.04 -2.27 -8.11
CA ASP A 206 -1.66 -2.06 -9.41
C ASP A 206 -2.99 -1.31 -9.24
N ARG A 207 -3.74 -1.65 -8.18
CA ARG A 207 -5.00 -1.01 -7.79
C ARG A 207 -4.96 -0.64 -6.32
N ILE A 208 -5.64 0.44 -5.98
CA ILE A 208 -5.78 0.90 -4.61
C ILE A 208 -7.24 1.21 -4.28
N ALA A 209 -7.58 1.03 -3.02
CA ALA A 209 -8.79 1.61 -2.44
C ALA A 209 -8.39 2.41 -1.19
N ILE A 210 -9.07 3.52 -0.98
CA ILE A 210 -8.94 4.32 0.23
C ILE A 210 -10.16 4.04 1.10
N ILE A 211 -9.90 3.63 2.34
CA ILE A 211 -10.93 3.38 3.35
C ILE A 211 -10.85 4.44 4.44
N ASP A 212 -12.00 4.99 4.80
CA ASP A 212 -12.15 5.94 5.90
C ASP A 212 -13.46 5.65 6.64
N GLU A 213 -13.42 5.68 7.97
CA GLU A 213 -14.58 5.37 8.83
C GLU A 213 -15.35 4.11 8.41
N GLY A 214 -14.63 3.06 8.00
CA GLY A 214 -15.20 1.79 7.57
C GLY A 214 -15.70 1.75 6.11
N LYS A 215 -15.66 2.85 5.35
CA LYS A 215 -16.19 2.95 3.99
C LYS A 215 -15.09 3.12 2.95
N ILE A 216 -15.27 2.54 1.77
CA ILE A 216 -14.41 2.83 0.63
C ILE A 216 -14.82 4.20 0.06
N VAL A 217 -13.92 5.18 0.17
CA VAL A 217 -14.14 6.56 -0.31
C VAL A 217 -13.57 6.80 -1.70
N LEU A 218 -12.60 5.99 -2.12
CA LEU A 218 -11.99 6.04 -3.46
C LEU A 218 -11.46 4.66 -3.83
N THR A 219 -11.59 4.27 -5.09
CA THR A 219 -10.93 3.08 -5.65
C THR A 219 -10.56 3.32 -7.11
N GLY A 220 -9.49 2.68 -7.57
CA GLY A 220 -9.06 2.78 -8.97
C GLY A 220 -7.70 2.15 -9.23
N MET A 221 -7.29 2.11 -10.49
CA MET A 221 -5.92 1.77 -10.86
C MET A 221 -4.97 2.89 -10.43
N THR A 222 -3.80 2.52 -9.92
CA THR A 222 -2.80 3.50 -9.46
C THR A 222 -2.40 4.48 -10.58
N THR A 223 -2.33 4.00 -11.83
CA THR A 223 -2.07 4.82 -13.01
C THR A 223 -3.19 5.82 -13.29
N GLU A 224 -4.46 5.37 -13.29
CA GLU A 224 -5.62 6.24 -13.54
C GLU A 224 -5.79 7.32 -12.46
N LEU A 225 -5.53 6.95 -11.20
CA LEU A 225 -5.58 7.89 -10.09
C LEU A 225 -4.46 8.94 -10.19
N ARG A 226 -3.27 8.55 -10.66
CA ARG A 226 -2.21 9.52 -11.00
C ARG A 226 -2.61 10.42 -12.16
N GLU A 227 -3.15 9.88 -13.25
CA GLU A 227 -3.59 10.68 -14.40
C GLU A 227 -4.67 11.70 -14.04
N LYS A 228 -5.62 11.33 -13.19
CA LYS A 228 -6.61 12.29 -12.64
C LYS A 228 -5.97 13.44 -11.85
N LEU A 229 -4.80 13.20 -11.27
CA LEU A 229 -4.00 14.21 -10.57
C LEU A 229 -3.16 15.02 -11.56
N HIS A 230 -2.66 14.43 -12.66
CA HIS A 230 -1.91 15.16 -13.69
C HIS A 230 -2.72 16.30 -14.34
N GLY A 231 -4.05 16.22 -14.35
CA GLY A 231 -4.92 17.36 -14.72
C GLY A 231 -4.90 18.54 -13.73
N GLN A 232 -4.21 18.40 -12.61
CA GLN A 232 -4.03 19.42 -11.57
C GLN A 232 -2.54 19.68 -11.28
N GLN A 233 -1.68 19.57 -12.29
CA GLN A 233 -0.25 19.81 -12.13
C GLN A 233 0.01 21.22 -11.61
N GLU A 234 0.63 21.32 -10.45
CA GLU A 234 1.12 22.56 -9.87
C GLU A 234 2.64 22.61 -10.06
N TYR A 235 3.16 23.81 -10.26
CA TYR A 235 4.59 24.05 -10.42
C TYR A 235 5.08 24.93 -9.29
N ARG A 236 6.17 24.55 -8.65
CA ARG A 236 6.88 25.35 -7.65
C ARG A 236 7.95 26.18 -8.30
N ILE A 237 7.89 27.49 -8.04
CA ILE A 237 8.87 28.47 -8.52
C ILE A 237 9.54 29.06 -7.29
N ARG A 238 10.76 28.64 -6.99
CA ARG A 238 11.53 29.22 -5.89
C ARG A 238 12.33 30.41 -6.38
N ILE A 239 12.24 31.51 -5.65
CA ILE A 239 12.72 32.83 -6.05
C ILE A 239 13.65 33.36 -4.98
N VAL A 240 14.69 34.07 -5.41
CA VAL A 240 15.54 34.88 -4.52
C VAL A 240 15.32 36.36 -4.83
N GLY A 241 14.86 37.12 -3.82
CA GLY A 241 14.60 38.54 -3.91
C GLY A 241 13.15 38.92 -3.67
N ASP A 242 12.59 39.77 -4.51
CA ASP A 242 11.24 40.29 -4.35
C ASP A 242 10.18 39.34 -4.85
N VAL A 243 9.64 38.54 -3.92
CA VAL A 243 8.58 37.55 -4.19
C VAL A 243 7.27 38.22 -4.61
N GLY A 244 6.95 39.39 -4.07
CA GLY A 244 5.73 40.14 -4.41
C GLY A 244 5.74 40.62 -5.86
N LYS A 245 6.91 41.10 -6.36
CA LYS A 245 7.10 41.42 -7.77
C LYS A 245 6.88 40.19 -8.66
N ALA A 246 7.46 39.06 -8.29
CA ALA A 246 7.31 37.84 -9.04
C ALA A 246 5.86 37.34 -9.07
N GLU A 247 5.17 37.36 -7.94
CA GLU A 247 3.75 36.98 -7.84
C GLU A 247 2.87 37.87 -8.75
N SER A 248 3.13 39.15 -8.77
CA SER A 248 2.41 40.08 -9.64
C SER A 248 2.59 39.80 -11.11
N ILE A 249 3.82 39.37 -11.52
CA ILE A 249 4.11 38.95 -12.88
C ILE A 249 3.37 37.65 -13.21
N VAL A 250 3.42 36.67 -12.33
CA VAL A 250 2.74 35.38 -12.49
C VAL A 250 1.24 35.56 -12.67
N LYS A 251 0.61 36.40 -11.80
CA LYS A 251 -0.83 36.73 -11.88
C LYS A 251 -1.22 37.48 -13.16
N SER A 252 -0.27 38.18 -13.79
CA SER A 252 -0.52 38.90 -15.05
C SER A 252 -0.55 38.03 -16.28
N VAL A 253 -0.35 36.71 -16.14
CA VAL A 253 -0.23 35.78 -17.27
C VAL A 253 -1.55 35.05 -17.47
N ASP A 254 -2.06 35.05 -18.69
CA ASP A 254 -3.38 34.51 -19.09
C ASP A 254 -3.51 32.98 -19.02
N PHE A 255 -2.39 32.28 -19.10
CA PHE A 255 -2.35 30.82 -18.97
C PHE A 255 -2.10 30.32 -17.56
N VAL A 256 -2.04 31.18 -16.55
CA VAL A 256 -2.00 30.82 -15.13
C VAL A 256 -3.42 30.76 -14.56
N GLU A 257 -3.81 29.60 -14.03
CA GLU A 257 -5.17 29.39 -13.48
C GLU A 257 -5.28 29.83 -12.03
N SER A 258 -4.26 29.50 -11.23
CA SER A 258 -4.20 29.85 -9.81
C SER A 258 -2.77 30.03 -9.35
N THR A 259 -2.58 30.83 -8.29
CA THR A 259 -1.30 31.02 -7.64
C THR A 259 -1.48 31.06 -6.12
N SER A 260 -0.54 30.48 -5.40
CA SER A 260 -0.35 30.69 -3.96
C SER A 260 1.12 31.00 -3.67
N THR A 261 1.38 31.76 -2.62
CA THR A 261 2.73 32.18 -2.27
C THR A 261 3.07 31.67 -0.88
N GLU A 262 4.19 30.96 -0.78
CA GLU A 262 4.82 30.52 0.45
C GLU A 262 6.17 31.23 0.54
N ILE A 263 6.60 31.67 1.66
CA ILE A 263 7.84 32.44 1.99
C ILE A 263 8.68 32.91 0.78
N ASP A 264 9.37 31.99 0.08
CA ASP A 264 10.24 32.24 -1.08
C ASP A 264 9.82 31.46 -2.35
N THR A 265 8.66 30.82 -2.31
CA THR A 265 8.16 29.92 -3.36
C THR A 265 6.77 30.34 -3.81
N ILE A 266 6.55 30.39 -5.11
CA ILE A 266 5.24 30.60 -5.72
C ILE A 266 4.79 29.26 -6.29
N VAL A 267 3.64 28.77 -5.84
CA VAL A 267 2.99 27.60 -6.43
C VAL A 267 2.00 28.08 -7.47
N VAL A 268 2.08 27.53 -8.68
CA VAL A 268 1.27 27.97 -9.81
C VAL A 268 0.63 26.78 -10.53
N LYS A 269 -0.62 26.93 -10.93
CA LYS A 269 -1.30 26.02 -11.84
C LYS A 269 -1.32 26.63 -13.24
N ILE A 270 -0.82 25.88 -14.23
CA ILE A 270 -0.54 26.38 -15.58
C ILE A 270 -1.34 25.56 -16.60
N LYS A 271 -2.07 26.25 -17.49
CA LYS A 271 -2.68 25.62 -18.67
C LYS A 271 -1.59 25.21 -19.67
N ASP A 272 -1.75 24.01 -20.26
CA ASP A 272 -0.83 23.47 -21.26
C ASP A 272 0.65 23.61 -20.86
N PRO A 273 1.06 22.99 -19.74
CA PRO A 273 2.37 23.22 -19.12
C PRO A 273 3.55 22.98 -20.09
N LEU A 274 3.45 21.98 -20.98
CA LEU A 274 4.50 21.68 -21.97
C LEU A 274 4.82 22.87 -22.88
N GLN A 275 3.84 23.73 -23.17
CA GLN A 275 4.02 24.91 -24.00
C GLN A 275 4.32 26.17 -23.17
N ASN A 276 3.73 26.28 -21.98
CA ASN A 276 3.69 27.51 -21.24
C ASN A 276 4.73 27.62 -20.11
N ASN A 277 5.30 26.51 -19.61
CA ASN A 277 6.33 26.56 -18.57
C ASN A 277 7.54 27.41 -18.99
N SER A 278 8.07 27.17 -20.19
CA SER A 278 9.23 27.91 -20.69
C SER A 278 8.90 29.40 -20.93
N ARG A 279 7.66 29.72 -21.28
CA ARG A 279 7.20 31.12 -21.46
C ARG A 279 7.12 31.84 -20.13
N LEU A 280 6.61 31.17 -19.08
CA LEU A 280 6.53 31.74 -17.74
C LEU A 280 7.92 32.02 -17.18
N ILE A 281 8.81 31.02 -17.24
CA ILE A 281 10.20 31.17 -16.76
C ILE A 281 10.88 32.35 -17.45
N ARG A 282 10.81 32.42 -18.79
CA ARG A 282 11.39 33.51 -19.56
C ARG A 282 10.84 34.87 -19.13
N LYS A 283 9.52 35.00 -18.99
CA LYS A 283 8.90 36.27 -18.56
C LYS A 283 9.39 36.71 -17.17
N LEU A 284 9.56 35.80 -16.23
CA LEU A 284 10.11 36.09 -14.91
C LEU A 284 11.55 36.57 -14.98
N VAL A 285 12.41 35.85 -15.71
CA VAL A 285 13.84 36.18 -15.87
C VAL A 285 14.02 37.50 -16.60
N ASP A 286 13.31 37.74 -17.70
CA ASP A 286 13.36 38.99 -18.47
C ASP A 286 12.88 40.20 -17.64
N SER A 287 12.02 39.96 -16.64
CA SER A 287 11.55 40.96 -15.70
C SER A 287 12.51 41.17 -14.51
N GLY A 288 13.67 40.55 -14.51
CA GLY A 288 14.69 40.66 -13.46
C GLY A 288 14.37 39.89 -12.18
N VAL A 289 13.57 38.84 -12.25
CA VAL A 289 13.32 37.91 -11.14
C VAL A 289 14.36 36.81 -11.14
N ASN A 290 15.00 36.57 -10.01
CA ASN A 290 15.96 35.48 -9.82
C ASN A 290 15.22 34.16 -9.51
N VAL A 291 14.97 33.38 -10.54
CA VAL A 291 14.38 32.03 -10.42
C VAL A 291 15.52 31.06 -10.08
N VAL A 292 15.45 30.42 -8.92
CA VAL A 292 16.45 29.42 -8.45
C VAL A 292 16.05 28.02 -8.84
N GLU A 293 14.74 27.75 -8.82
CA GLU A 293 14.20 26.42 -9.11
C GLU A 293 12.83 26.57 -9.75
N PHE A 294 12.58 25.74 -10.74
CA PHE A 294 11.27 25.52 -11.33
C PHE A 294 11.06 24.01 -11.40
N SER A 295 10.24 23.50 -10.50
CA SER A 295 9.96 22.07 -10.38
C SER A 295 8.47 21.80 -10.52
N GLU A 296 8.15 20.68 -11.11
CA GLU A 296 6.78 20.18 -11.12
C GLU A 296 6.48 19.62 -9.72
N GLU A 297 5.42 20.10 -9.11
CA GLU A 297 4.85 19.48 -7.93
C GLU A 297 3.95 18.35 -8.41
N GLU A 298 4.47 17.13 -8.37
CA GLU A 298 3.62 15.97 -8.61
C GLU A 298 2.52 15.98 -7.56
N ALA A 299 1.28 16.29 -7.98
CA ALA A 299 0.12 16.13 -7.12
C ALA A 299 0.14 14.71 -6.56
N SER A 300 0.34 14.60 -5.28
CA SER A 300 0.49 13.30 -4.63
C SER A 300 -0.89 12.67 -4.45
N LEU A 301 -0.97 11.34 -4.47
CA LEU A 301 -2.19 10.67 -4.03
C LEU A 301 -2.55 11.07 -2.58
N GLU A 302 -1.61 11.62 -1.81
CA GLU A 302 -1.84 12.21 -0.49
C GLU A 302 -2.74 13.44 -0.56
N ASP A 303 -2.56 14.27 -1.58
CA ASP A 303 -3.44 15.43 -1.81
C ASP A 303 -4.84 14.99 -2.22
N LEU A 304 -4.95 13.94 -3.06
CA LEU A 304 -6.23 13.33 -3.39
C LEU A 304 -6.90 12.71 -2.16
N TYR A 305 -6.13 12.02 -1.34
CA TYR A 305 -6.57 11.46 -0.08
C TYR A 305 -7.10 12.55 0.86
N LEU A 306 -6.31 13.61 1.10
CA LEU A 306 -6.69 14.73 1.94
C LEU A 306 -7.92 15.50 1.39
N GLN A 307 -8.02 15.67 0.08
CA GLN A 307 -9.19 16.28 -0.56
C GLN A 307 -10.44 15.41 -0.43
N THR A 308 -10.29 14.09 -0.53
CA THR A 308 -11.42 13.16 -0.46
C THR A 308 -11.98 13.08 0.96
N ILE A 309 -11.13 13.00 1.99
CA ILE A 309 -11.55 13.04 3.39
C ILE A 309 -12.19 14.38 3.76
N LYS A 310 -11.60 15.52 3.35
CA LYS A 310 -12.18 16.83 3.62
C LYS A 310 -13.54 17.04 2.96
N ARG A 311 -13.86 16.34 1.87
CA ARG A 311 -15.18 16.38 1.21
C ARG A 311 -16.21 15.49 1.88
N GLY A 312 -15.80 14.38 2.50
CA GLY A 312 -16.68 13.49 3.26
C GLY A 312 -17.06 14.02 4.65
N ALA A 313 -16.33 15.02 5.16
CA ALA A 313 -16.59 15.65 6.46
C ALA A 313 -17.57 16.85 6.39
N LYS A 314 -18.24 17.07 5.27
CA LYS A 314 -19.35 18.03 5.08
C LYS A 314 -20.63 17.28 4.79
#